data_31026b5e4869f87d1e1adc65b67430fd
#
_entry.id   31026b5e4869f87d1e1adc65b67430fd
#
_cell.length_a   1.000
_cell.length_b   1.000
_cell.length_c   1.000
_cell.angle_alpha   90.00
_cell.angle_beta   90.00
_cell.angle_gamma   90.00
#
_symmetry.space_group_name_H-M   'P 1'
#
loop_
_entity.id
_entity.type
_entity.pdbx_description
1 polymer ?
#
loop_
_entity_poly.entity_id
_entity_poly.type
_entity_poly.pdbx_seq_one_letter_code
_entity_poly.pdbx_strand_id
1 'polypeptide(L)'
;MQARSHAVLESNINVTPLVDVCLVLLIIFMVVVPVMVNGVPVKLPVAKGDPVPEAQRQLAITVKDDGTVYLGAIVVRSEQVASELQRMHGEGPERSVAVRGDQRVAYGEVVKVLDACRGAGYNDVRLMSEHPSSSADERR
;
A
#
# COMPACT_ATOMS: atom_id res chain seq x y z
N MET A 1 -53.01 -50.51 28.80
CA MET A 1 -51.72 -50.37 28.07
C MET A 1 -51.70 -49.00 27.44
N GLN A 2 -50.97 -48.07 28.04
CA GLN A 2 -50.83 -46.72 27.48
C GLN A 2 -49.56 -46.69 26.63
N ALA A 3 -49.72 -46.54 25.33
CA ALA A 3 -48.61 -46.30 24.43
C ALA A 3 -48.06 -44.87 24.64
N ARG A 4 -46.87 -44.78 25.22
CA ARG A 4 -46.12 -43.51 25.29
C ARG A 4 -45.64 -43.18 23.90
N SER A 5 -46.27 -42.20 23.30
CA SER A 5 -45.80 -41.52 22.10
C SER A 5 -44.49 -40.81 22.43
N HIS A 6 -43.37 -41.31 21.98
CA HIS A 6 -42.11 -40.56 22.00
C HIS A 6 -42.22 -39.49 20.92
N ALA A 7 -42.44 -38.25 21.37
CA ALA A 7 -42.28 -37.12 20.50
C ALA A 7 -40.79 -37.00 20.16
N VAL A 8 -40.42 -37.35 18.95
CA VAL A 8 -39.10 -37.09 18.38
C VAL A 8 -39.03 -35.57 18.19
N LEU A 9 -38.31 -34.89 19.07
CA LEU A 9 -37.96 -33.51 18.87
C LEU A 9 -36.96 -33.43 17.71
N GLU A 10 -37.46 -33.22 16.50
CA GLU A 10 -36.63 -32.85 15.38
C GLU A 10 -36.09 -31.46 15.61
N SER A 11 -34.89 -31.36 16.11
CA SER A 11 -34.18 -30.10 16.25
C SER A 11 -33.59 -29.75 14.88
N ASN A 12 -34.41 -29.21 14.02
CA ASN A 12 -33.93 -28.64 12.74
C ASN A 12 -33.25 -27.30 13.02
N ILE A 13 -31.93 -27.30 13.06
CA ILE A 13 -31.14 -26.08 13.16
C ILE A 13 -31.26 -25.35 11.83
N ASN A 14 -31.91 -24.19 11.86
CA ASN A 14 -31.98 -23.32 10.69
C ASN A 14 -30.61 -22.63 10.49
N VAL A 15 -29.85 -23.03 9.47
CA VAL A 15 -28.51 -22.50 9.16
C VAL A 15 -28.54 -21.18 8.39
N THR A 16 -29.72 -20.73 7.96
CA THR A 16 -29.86 -19.48 7.18
C THR A 16 -29.31 -18.24 7.91
N PRO A 17 -29.58 -18.01 9.22
CA PRO A 17 -28.96 -16.89 9.93
C PRO A 17 -27.45 -17.01 10.06
N LEU A 18 -26.92 -18.23 10.19
CA LEU A 18 -25.48 -18.48 10.28
C LEU A 18 -24.79 -18.16 8.97
N VAL A 19 -25.34 -18.59 7.85
CA VAL A 19 -24.80 -18.31 6.51
C VAL A 19 -24.85 -16.81 6.21
N ASP A 20 -25.86 -16.08 6.60
CA ASP A 20 -25.97 -14.63 6.42
C ASP A 20 -24.84 -13.90 7.16
N VAL A 21 -24.61 -14.23 8.43
CA VAL A 21 -23.49 -13.67 9.21
C VAL A 21 -22.15 -13.97 8.54
N CYS A 22 -21.92 -15.19 8.09
CA CYS A 22 -20.68 -15.58 7.40
C CYS A 22 -20.48 -14.78 6.10
N LEU A 23 -21.53 -14.59 5.30
CA LEU A 23 -21.44 -13.80 4.06
C LEU A 23 -21.15 -12.32 4.34
N VAL A 24 -21.79 -11.73 5.34
CA VAL A 24 -21.54 -10.34 5.74
C VAL A 24 -20.11 -10.16 6.22
N LEU A 25 -19.61 -11.06 7.07
CA LEU A 25 -18.22 -11.04 7.51
C LEU A 25 -17.24 -11.19 6.34
N LEU A 26 -17.54 -12.07 5.38
CA LEU A 26 -16.71 -12.26 4.18
C LEU A 26 -16.60 -10.95 3.38
N ILE A 27 -17.71 -10.26 3.15
CA ILE A 27 -17.73 -8.99 2.42
C ILE A 27 -16.96 -7.90 3.19
N ILE A 28 -17.15 -7.82 4.50
CA ILE A 28 -16.42 -6.87 5.35
C ILE A 28 -14.92 -7.12 5.25
N PHE A 29 -14.45 -8.35 5.38
CA PHE A 29 -13.04 -8.67 5.23
C PHE A 29 -12.52 -8.38 3.82
N MET A 30 -13.31 -8.63 2.78
CA MET A 30 -12.93 -8.32 1.40
C MET A 30 -12.73 -6.83 1.16
N VAL A 31 -13.51 -5.97 1.83
CA VAL A 31 -13.42 -4.52 1.70
C VAL A 31 -12.33 -3.93 2.62
N VAL A 32 -12.19 -4.46 3.85
CA VAL A 32 -11.27 -3.91 4.86
C VAL A 32 -9.81 -4.31 4.61
N VAL A 33 -9.56 -5.54 4.15
CA VAL A 33 -8.20 -6.06 3.90
C VAL A 33 -7.39 -5.19 2.93
N PRO A 34 -7.92 -4.77 1.77
CA PRO A 34 -7.15 -3.90 0.87
C PRO A 34 -6.79 -2.54 1.45
N VAL A 35 -7.60 -2.03 2.38
CA VAL A 35 -7.33 -0.73 3.05
C VAL A 35 -6.17 -0.84 4.03
N MET A 36 -5.98 -2.00 4.66
CA MET A 36 -4.86 -2.23 5.58
C MET A 36 -3.50 -2.38 4.90
N VAL A 37 -3.47 -2.77 3.62
CA VAL A 37 -2.24 -2.91 2.84
C VAL A 37 -1.64 -1.55 2.46
N ASN A 38 -2.43 -0.49 2.46
CA ASN A 38 -1.98 0.88 2.24
C ASN A 38 -1.47 1.52 3.55
N GLY A 39 -0.51 0.88 4.21
CA GLY A 39 0.20 1.34 5.39
C GLY A 39 -0.32 2.64 6.01
N VAL A 40 -1.18 2.54 7.02
CA VAL A 40 -1.43 3.68 7.91
C VAL A 40 -0.09 4.11 8.46
N PRO A 41 0.37 5.35 8.25
CA PRO A 41 1.59 5.83 8.88
C PRO A 41 1.38 5.83 10.39
N VAL A 42 1.84 4.77 11.04
CA VAL A 42 1.88 4.72 12.50
C VAL A 42 2.96 5.71 12.91
N LYS A 43 2.58 6.82 13.52
CA LYS A 43 3.52 7.69 14.21
C LYS A 43 4.05 6.90 15.41
N LEU A 44 5.15 6.21 15.21
CA LEU A 44 5.90 5.62 16.32
C LEU A 44 6.41 6.76 17.20
N PRO A 45 6.24 6.69 18.53
CA PRO A 45 6.83 7.67 19.43
C PRO A 45 8.35 7.64 19.26
N VAL A 46 8.93 8.81 18.98
CA VAL A 46 10.37 8.97 18.83
C VAL A 46 10.99 8.81 20.23
N ALA A 47 11.53 7.65 20.51
CA ALA A 47 12.42 7.47 21.64
C ALA A 47 13.70 8.28 21.38
N LYS A 48 14.06 9.14 22.31
CA LYS A 48 15.29 9.92 22.25
C LYS A 48 16.48 8.95 22.22
N GLY A 49 17.14 8.84 21.05
CA GLY A 49 18.44 8.20 20.95
C GLY A 49 18.61 7.06 19.96
N ASP A 50 17.55 6.51 19.38
CA ASP A 50 17.70 5.45 18.37
C ASP A 50 17.82 6.00 16.95
N PRO A 51 18.74 5.48 16.13
CA PRO A 51 18.85 5.88 14.73
C PRO A 51 17.55 5.57 14.04
N VAL A 52 16.93 6.59 13.42
CA VAL A 52 15.70 6.45 12.62
C VAL A 52 15.94 5.35 11.57
N PRO A 53 15.13 4.29 11.51
CA PRO A 53 15.30 3.23 10.54
C PRO A 53 15.38 3.81 9.12
N GLU A 54 16.30 3.29 8.32
CA GLU A 54 16.57 3.79 6.95
C GLU A 54 15.30 3.85 6.08
N ALA A 55 14.36 2.95 6.33
CA ALA A 55 13.04 2.94 5.70
C ALA A 55 12.19 4.19 6.00
N GLN A 56 12.39 4.87 7.13
CA GLN A 56 11.67 6.10 7.48
C GLN A 56 12.32 7.36 6.89
N ARG A 57 13.57 7.24 6.44
CA ARG A 57 14.32 8.31 5.76
C ARG A 57 14.13 8.29 4.23
N GLN A 58 13.37 7.33 3.71
CA GLN A 58 13.17 7.16 2.29
C GLN A 58 11.80 7.69 1.86
N LEU A 59 11.80 8.60 0.90
CA LEU A 59 10.59 9.04 0.20
C LEU A 59 10.36 8.11 -0.99
N ALA A 60 9.29 7.33 -0.95
CA ALA A 60 8.88 6.51 -2.08
C ALA A 60 8.04 7.35 -3.05
N ILE A 61 8.46 7.38 -4.31
CA ILE A 61 7.72 8.02 -5.40
C ILE A 61 7.28 6.93 -6.36
N THR A 62 6.00 6.84 -6.64
CA THR A 62 5.44 5.89 -7.62
C THR A 62 4.80 6.63 -8.77
N VAL A 63 5.24 6.35 -9.99
CA VAL A 63 4.70 6.94 -11.23
C VAL A 63 3.81 5.93 -11.91
N LYS A 64 2.55 6.31 -12.16
CA LYS A 64 1.59 5.48 -12.91
C LYS A 64 1.53 5.85 -14.37
N ASP A 65 0.97 4.93 -15.18
CA ASP A 65 0.76 5.07 -16.62
C ASP A 65 -0.20 6.20 -17.00
N ASP A 66 -1.11 6.59 -16.11
CA ASP A 66 -2.06 7.68 -16.27
C ASP A 66 -1.48 9.08 -15.99
N GLY A 67 -0.18 9.19 -15.70
CA GLY A 67 0.50 10.44 -15.32
C GLY A 67 0.29 10.87 -13.86
N THR A 68 -0.34 10.02 -13.06
CA THR A 68 -0.48 10.23 -11.62
C THR A 68 0.81 9.84 -10.90
N VAL A 69 1.27 10.71 -10.01
CA VAL A 69 2.47 10.46 -9.20
C VAL A 69 2.11 10.42 -7.72
N TYR A 70 2.55 9.39 -7.04
CA TYR A 70 2.40 9.23 -5.60
C TYR A 70 3.70 9.62 -4.90
N LEU A 71 3.65 10.64 -4.07
CA LEU A 71 4.76 11.07 -3.20
C LEU A 71 4.49 10.54 -1.78
N GLY A 72 4.88 9.30 -1.52
CA GLY A 72 4.46 8.60 -0.30
C GLY A 72 2.94 8.42 -0.25
N ALA A 73 2.26 9.13 0.66
CA ALA A 73 0.81 9.12 0.79
C ALA A 73 0.09 10.23 -0.01
N ILE A 74 0.81 11.15 -0.62
CA ILE A 74 0.26 12.30 -1.34
C ILE A 74 0.15 11.97 -2.82
N VAL A 75 -0.99 12.25 -3.42
CA VAL A 75 -1.25 12.09 -4.86
C VAL A 75 -1.14 13.44 -5.54
N VAL A 76 -0.27 13.54 -6.54
CA VAL A 76 -0.07 14.76 -7.33
C VAL A 76 -0.04 14.44 -8.83
N ARG A 77 -0.30 15.44 -9.66
CA ARG A 77 -0.08 15.32 -11.09
C ARG A 77 1.39 15.54 -11.44
N SER A 78 1.83 14.93 -12.53
CA SER A 78 3.22 15.04 -13.02
C SER A 78 3.74 16.48 -13.06
N GLU A 79 2.88 17.45 -13.42
CA GLU A 79 3.24 18.88 -13.51
C GLU A 79 3.49 19.56 -12.15
N GLN A 80 2.91 19.02 -11.08
CA GLN A 80 2.98 19.57 -9.73
C GLN A 80 4.07 18.91 -8.86
N VAL A 81 4.69 17.86 -9.36
CA VAL A 81 5.70 17.08 -8.62
C VAL A 81 6.86 17.96 -8.17
N ALA A 82 7.37 18.82 -9.05
CA ALA A 82 8.52 19.65 -8.74
C ALA A 82 8.25 20.64 -7.57
N SER A 83 7.11 21.31 -7.59
CA SER A 83 6.73 22.25 -6.53
C SER A 83 6.48 21.56 -5.19
N GLU A 84 5.85 20.39 -5.22
CA GLU A 84 5.57 19.62 -4.02
C GLU A 84 6.85 19.03 -3.40
N LEU A 85 7.77 18.55 -4.22
CA LEU A 85 9.07 18.06 -3.77
C LEU A 85 9.92 19.18 -3.15
N GLN A 86 9.91 20.39 -3.74
CA GLN A 86 10.60 21.55 -3.16
C GLN A 86 10.03 21.91 -1.80
N ARG A 87 8.70 21.92 -1.65
CA ARG A 87 8.04 22.17 -0.38
C ARG A 87 8.44 21.13 0.67
N MET A 88 8.38 19.84 0.32
CA MET A 88 8.74 18.75 1.23
C MET A 88 10.23 18.76 1.63
N HIS A 89 11.11 19.18 0.73
CA HIS A 89 12.53 19.27 1.01
C HIS A 89 12.85 20.41 2.00
N GLY A 90 12.15 21.53 1.90
CA GLY A 90 12.30 22.67 2.82
C GLY A 90 11.74 22.45 4.22
N GLU A 91 10.79 21.56 4.40
CA GLU A 91 10.07 21.32 5.66
C GLU A 91 10.58 20.12 6.47
N GLY A 92 11.53 19.34 5.95
CA GLY A 92 11.91 18.06 6.58
C GLY A 92 13.40 17.74 6.55
N PRO A 93 13.79 16.66 7.24
CA PRO A 93 15.15 16.15 7.19
C PRO A 93 15.52 15.65 5.81
N GLU A 94 16.82 15.64 5.51
CA GLU A 94 17.34 15.09 4.26
C GLU A 94 16.90 13.62 4.10
N ARG A 95 16.23 13.32 2.98
CA ARG A 95 15.66 11.98 2.69
C ARG A 95 16.23 11.46 1.39
N SER A 96 16.52 10.17 1.35
CA SER A 96 16.74 9.49 0.08
C SER A 96 15.41 9.30 -0.66
N VAL A 97 15.44 9.30 -1.97
CA VAL A 97 14.26 9.15 -2.81
C VAL A 97 14.34 7.84 -3.57
N ALA A 98 13.31 7.02 -3.51
CA ALA A 98 13.15 5.84 -4.32
C ALA A 98 12.01 6.05 -5.33
N VAL A 99 12.35 6.10 -6.60
CA VAL A 99 11.37 6.26 -7.70
C VAL A 99 11.01 4.88 -8.24
N ARG A 100 9.73 4.55 -8.29
CA ARG A 100 9.16 3.35 -8.89
C ARG A 100 8.29 3.76 -10.07
N GLY A 101 8.48 3.14 -11.20
CA GLY A 101 7.62 3.28 -12.38
C GLY A 101 6.80 2.01 -12.58
N ASP A 102 5.53 2.14 -12.93
CA ASP A 102 4.74 1.04 -13.46
C ASP A 102 5.36 0.56 -14.79
N GLN A 103 5.20 -0.72 -15.14
CA GLN A 103 5.75 -1.30 -16.37
C GLN A 103 5.25 -0.61 -17.65
N ARG A 104 4.10 0.04 -17.58
CA ARG A 104 3.47 0.73 -18.72
C ARG A 104 3.78 2.21 -18.79
N VAL A 105 4.49 2.75 -17.80
CA VAL A 105 4.86 4.17 -17.77
C VAL A 105 5.85 4.48 -18.89
N ALA A 106 5.58 5.54 -19.62
CA ALA A 106 6.53 6.05 -20.59
C ALA A 106 7.83 6.46 -19.88
N TYR A 107 8.97 6.01 -20.37
CA TYR A 107 10.28 6.33 -19.81
C TYR A 107 10.49 7.84 -19.59
N GLY A 108 9.96 8.66 -20.51
CA GLY A 108 10.03 10.13 -20.40
C GLY A 108 9.34 10.70 -19.15
N GLU A 109 8.27 10.09 -18.67
CA GLU A 109 7.60 10.53 -17.44
C GLU A 109 8.43 10.22 -16.20
N VAL A 110 9.09 9.06 -16.18
CA VAL A 110 10.01 8.69 -15.09
C VAL A 110 11.20 9.64 -15.05
N VAL A 111 11.76 9.98 -16.22
CA VAL A 111 12.88 10.94 -16.31
C VAL A 111 12.48 12.33 -15.82
N LYS A 112 11.30 12.83 -16.16
CA LYS A 112 10.79 14.10 -15.64
C LYS A 112 10.72 14.13 -14.12
N VAL A 113 10.26 13.05 -13.51
CA VAL A 113 10.21 12.93 -12.05
C VAL A 113 11.60 12.88 -11.43
N LEU A 114 12.55 12.16 -12.05
CA LEU A 114 13.94 12.14 -11.61
C LEU A 114 14.60 13.51 -11.67
N ASP A 115 14.36 14.25 -12.76
CA ASP A 115 14.86 15.63 -12.90
C ASP A 115 14.21 16.59 -11.90
N ALA A 116 12.92 16.42 -11.60
CA ALA A 116 12.23 17.19 -10.57
C ALA A 116 12.80 16.91 -9.17
N CYS A 117 13.16 15.66 -8.85
CA CYS A 117 13.82 15.33 -7.60
C CYS A 117 15.18 16.02 -7.45
N ARG A 118 16.00 15.97 -8.50
CA ARG A 118 17.30 16.65 -8.52
C ARG A 118 17.16 18.16 -8.42
N GLY A 119 16.22 18.74 -9.15
CA GLY A 119 15.92 20.18 -9.11
C GLY A 119 15.39 20.64 -7.76
N ALA A 120 14.73 19.78 -6.99
CA ALA A 120 14.28 20.06 -5.64
C ALA A 120 15.38 19.91 -4.57
N GLY A 121 16.58 19.44 -4.93
CA GLY A 121 17.72 19.32 -4.03
C GLY A 121 17.95 17.94 -3.43
N TYR A 122 17.24 16.91 -3.90
CA TYR A 122 17.49 15.53 -3.45
C TYR A 122 18.72 14.96 -4.16
N ASN A 123 19.76 14.62 -3.39
CA ASN A 123 21.03 14.12 -3.90
C ASN A 123 21.05 12.59 -4.05
N ASP A 124 20.33 11.86 -3.20
CA ASP A 124 20.24 10.40 -3.24
C ASP A 124 18.90 9.97 -3.86
N VAL A 125 18.88 9.84 -5.18
CA VAL A 125 17.70 9.40 -5.95
C VAL A 125 18.00 8.06 -6.58
N ARG A 126 17.23 7.03 -6.22
CA ARG A 126 17.37 5.66 -6.73
C ARG A 126 16.15 5.26 -7.55
N LEU A 127 16.36 4.70 -8.72
CA LEU A 127 15.32 4.09 -9.52
C LEU A 127 15.17 2.62 -9.10
N MET A 128 13.98 2.24 -8.68
CA MET A 128 13.63 0.86 -8.36
C MET A 128 12.79 0.27 -9.48
N SER A 129 13.32 -0.75 -10.14
CA SER A 129 12.57 -1.57 -11.07
C SER A 129 12.03 -2.78 -10.31
N GLU A 130 10.72 -3.00 -10.33
CA GLU A 130 10.18 -4.28 -9.91
C GLU A 130 10.52 -5.31 -10.98
N HIS A 131 11.52 -6.15 -10.71
CA HIS A 131 11.61 -7.42 -11.42
C HIS A 131 10.42 -8.25 -10.92
N PRO A 132 9.58 -8.78 -11.80
CA PRO A 132 8.70 -9.86 -11.39
C PRO A 132 9.64 -10.96 -10.86
N SER A 133 9.61 -11.16 -9.55
CA SER A 133 10.34 -12.26 -8.94
C SER A 133 9.86 -13.53 -9.61
N SER A 134 10.69 -14.08 -10.46
CA SER A 134 10.55 -15.38 -11.06
C SER A 134 10.65 -16.42 -9.93
N SER A 135 9.58 -16.56 -9.18
CA SER A 135 9.37 -17.65 -8.23
C SER A 135 8.84 -18.91 -8.93
N ALA A 136 9.27 -19.15 -10.15
CA ALA A 136 8.84 -20.29 -10.94
C ALA A 136 10.01 -20.96 -11.67
N ASP A 137 11.12 -21.22 -10.98
CA ASP A 137 12.07 -22.24 -11.47
C ASP A 137 12.95 -22.78 -10.34
N GLU A 138 12.35 -23.51 -9.43
CA GLU A 138 13.09 -24.43 -8.58
C GLU A 138 12.24 -25.66 -8.23
N ARG A 139 11.78 -26.35 -9.26
CA ARG A 139 11.37 -27.75 -9.17
C ARG A 139 11.82 -28.49 -10.41
N ARG A 140 13.05 -28.85 -10.42
CA ARG A 140 13.54 -30.05 -11.11
C ARG A 140 14.58 -30.71 -10.25
#